data_6ec2993c7f72461f78b2605e9e446e61
#
_entry.id   6ec2993c7f72461f78b2605e9e446e61
#
_cell.length_a   1.000
_cell.length_b   1.000
_cell.length_c   1.000
_cell.angle_alpha   90.00
_cell.angle_beta   90.00
_cell.angle_gamma   90.00
#
_symmetry.space_group_name_H-M   'P 1'
#
loop_
_entity.id
_entity.type
_entity.pdbx_description
1 polymer ?
#
loop_
_entity_poly.entity_id
_entity_poly.type
_entity_poly.pdbx_seq_one_letter_code
_entity_poly.pdbx_strand_id
1 'polypeptide(L)'
;FFLSFFLFFFSLHLTGQTKFIESKEKYIIPKGLDWIPDVIGNILFFNENNLYKAQNSQLPKFSQSIRATGEITQLIPINAFKTILFSQDQQQICVLDNTFSINGECIDLEDYNIQNATHCAVSSRSNMLYVYDTFNSTLYLIDLLQKLVIQSVLNVNALVAIELKLKSCREHNNDFYLLTENNTVYVFDMFLNLKGQLKQPYTNLNFWQDYILTQKEDTIHFNSLKNKEMNYSIAAPFAETLKVEGNSFYFSNQGVITTYELKSE
;
A
#
# COMPACT_ATOMS: atom_id res chain seq x y z
N PHE A 1 15.98 -63.84 -28.14
CA PHE A 1 15.14 -63.30 -27.04
C PHE A 1 15.80 -62.06 -26.49
N PHE A 2 15.35 -60.86 -26.94
CA PHE A 2 15.75 -59.57 -26.36
C PHE A 2 14.65 -59.15 -25.41
N LEU A 3 14.95 -59.11 -24.12
CA LEU A 3 14.06 -58.59 -23.08
C LEU A 3 14.30 -57.08 -22.96
N SER A 4 13.36 -56.25 -23.48
CA SER A 4 13.38 -54.78 -23.34
C SER A 4 12.84 -54.41 -21.97
N PHE A 5 13.72 -53.90 -21.10
CA PHE A 5 13.38 -53.43 -19.77
C PHE A 5 12.92 -51.94 -19.90
N PHE A 6 11.60 -51.69 -19.87
CA PHE A 6 11.03 -50.34 -19.86
C PHE A 6 11.11 -49.79 -18.43
N LEU A 7 12.09 -48.94 -18.18
CA LEU A 7 12.19 -48.17 -16.94
C LEU A 7 11.19 -47.01 -17.01
N PHE A 8 10.07 -47.17 -16.30
CA PHE A 8 9.12 -46.07 -16.03
C PHE A 8 9.77 -45.13 -15.00
N PHE A 9 10.30 -43.99 -15.45
CA PHE A 9 10.65 -42.89 -14.56
C PHE A 9 9.33 -42.19 -14.11
N PHE A 10 8.88 -42.55 -12.90
CA PHE A 10 7.91 -41.74 -12.18
C PHE A 10 8.61 -40.46 -11.71
N SER A 11 8.47 -39.36 -12.44
CA SER A 11 8.83 -38.06 -11.92
C SER A 11 7.79 -37.69 -10.85
N LEU A 12 8.12 -37.93 -9.58
CA LEU A 12 7.41 -37.31 -8.45
C LEU A 12 7.62 -35.79 -8.55
N HIS A 13 6.66 -35.10 -9.13
CA HIS A 13 6.54 -33.66 -8.95
C HIS A 13 6.12 -33.45 -7.50
N LEU A 14 7.08 -33.23 -6.60
CA LEU A 14 6.80 -32.61 -5.31
C LEU A 14 6.35 -31.17 -5.62
N THR A 15 5.06 -30.98 -5.77
CA THR A 15 4.47 -29.64 -5.73
C THR A 15 4.49 -29.21 -4.27
N GLY A 16 5.53 -28.47 -3.88
CA GLY A 16 5.60 -27.86 -2.56
C GLY A 16 4.35 -27.02 -2.34
N GLN A 17 3.62 -27.30 -1.26
CA GLN A 17 2.38 -26.59 -0.97
C GLN A 17 2.74 -25.26 -0.30
N THR A 18 2.48 -24.16 -0.99
CA THR A 18 2.70 -22.82 -0.42
C THR A 18 1.64 -22.52 0.64
N LYS A 19 2.06 -22.12 1.83
CA LYS A 19 1.15 -21.81 2.95
C LYS A 19 1.58 -20.57 3.73
N PHE A 20 0.60 -19.95 4.42
CA PHE A 20 0.85 -18.90 5.38
C PHE A 20 1.36 -19.50 6.69
N ILE A 21 2.51 -19.00 7.16
CA ILE A 21 3.08 -19.35 8.47
C ILE A 21 2.97 -18.14 9.39
N GLU A 22 2.26 -18.32 10.51
CA GLU A 22 2.11 -17.30 11.52
C GLU A 22 3.46 -16.96 12.16
N SER A 23 3.77 -15.66 12.23
CA SER A 23 4.87 -15.17 13.05
C SER A 23 4.44 -15.14 14.53
N LYS A 24 5.41 -15.05 15.43
CA LYS A 24 5.12 -14.98 16.87
C LYS A 24 4.58 -13.60 17.31
N GLU A 25 4.61 -12.61 16.44
CA GLU A 25 4.27 -11.23 16.79
C GLU A 25 2.78 -10.97 16.57
N LYS A 26 2.13 -10.50 17.63
CA LYS A 26 0.75 -10.03 17.58
C LYS A 26 0.67 -8.64 18.19
N TYR A 27 -0.15 -7.78 17.61
CA TYR A 27 -0.35 -6.41 18.07
C TYR A 27 -1.81 -6.18 18.37
N ILE A 28 -2.10 -5.55 19.52
CA ILE A 28 -3.45 -5.13 19.87
C ILE A 28 -3.65 -3.72 19.30
N ILE A 29 -4.69 -3.54 18.49
CA ILE A 29 -5.05 -2.22 17.96
C ILE A 29 -5.74 -1.42 19.07
N PRO A 30 -5.17 -0.29 19.52
CA PRO A 30 -5.83 0.54 20.52
C PRO A 30 -7.15 1.10 19.96
N LYS A 31 -8.17 1.20 20.82
CA LYS A 31 -9.50 1.68 20.40
C LYS A 31 -9.42 3.08 19.78
N GLY A 32 -10.03 3.22 18.59
CA GLY A 32 -10.12 4.49 17.89
C GLY A 32 -8.84 4.87 17.14
N LEU A 33 -7.90 3.95 16.98
CA LEU A 33 -6.72 4.14 16.13
C LEU A 33 -6.83 3.29 14.86
N ASP A 34 -6.36 3.85 13.77
CA ASP A 34 -6.04 3.13 12.55
C ASP A 34 -4.60 2.62 12.62
N TRP A 35 -4.19 1.78 11.66
CA TRP A 35 -2.87 1.19 11.69
C TRP A 35 -2.29 0.99 10.30
N ILE A 36 -0.96 1.02 10.20
CA ILE A 36 -0.22 0.72 8.98
C ILE A 36 1.13 0.06 9.35
N PRO A 37 1.57 -0.99 8.64
CA PRO A 37 2.94 -1.49 8.78
C PRO A 37 3.94 -0.52 8.15
N ASP A 38 5.10 -0.35 8.78
CA ASP A 38 6.25 0.28 8.13
C ASP A 38 7.09 -0.76 7.36
N VAL A 39 8.05 -0.28 6.58
CA VAL A 39 8.87 -1.13 5.70
C VAL A 39 9.78 -2.13 6.43
N ILE A 40 9.96 -2.00 7.75
CA ILE A 40 10.77 -2.91 8.58
C ILE A 40 9.94 -3.73 9.57
N GLY A 41 8.60 -3.70 9.43
CA GLY A 41 7.68 -4.55 10.19
C GLY A 41 7.17 -3.96 11.50
N ASN A 42 7.48 -2.71 11.85
CA ASN A 42 6.78 -2.07 12.98
C ASN A 42 5.36 -1.70 12.56
N ILE A 43 4.46 -1.63 13.54
CA ILE A 43 3.11 -1.13 13.34
C ILE A 43 3.03 0.31 13.82
N LEU A 44 2.57 1.19 12.94
CA LEU A 44 2.20 2.56 13.25
C LEU A 44 0.71 2.59 13.52
N PHE A 45 0.33 3.11 14.70
CA PHE A 45 -1.05 3.38 15.06
C PHE A 45 -1.28 4.88 15.04
N PHE A 46 -2.39 5.33 14.50
CA PHE A 46 -2.67 6.76 14.41
C PHE A 46 -4.17 7.07 14.43
N ASN A 47 -4.47 8.29 14.76
CA ASN A 47 -5.73 8.96 14.51
C ASN A 47 -5.43 10.40 14.05
N GLU A 48 -6.44 11.20 13.90
CA GLU A 48 -6.32 12.60 13.41
C GLU A 48 -5.19 13.40 14.10
N ASN A 49 -4.93 13.17 15.39
CA ASN A 49 -4.04 14.02 16.19
C ASN A 49 -2.83 13.33 16.79
N ASN A 50 -2.78 12.02 16.76
CA ASN A 50 -1.78 11.25 17.48
C ASN A 50 -1.18 10.15 16.61
N LEU A 51 0.10 9.94 16.80
CA LEU A 51 0.86 8.90 16.12
C LEU A 51 1.66 8.08 17.13
N TYR A 52 1.61 6.77 16.99
CA TYR A 52 2.27 5.81 17.90
C TYR A 52 3.02 4.77 17.07
N LYS A 53 4.16 4.33 17.58
CA LYS A 53 4.93 3.23 16.98
C LYS A 53 5.00 2.07 17.94
N ALA A 54 4.48 0.92 17.52
CA ALA A 54 4.66 -0.33 18.23
C ALA A 54 5.81 -1.14 17.63
N GLN A 55 6.59 -1.73 18.50
CA GLN A 55 7.63 -2.69 18.16
C GLN A 55 7.47 -3.93 19.05
N ASN A 56 7.39 -5.13 18.45
CA ASN A 56 7.36 -6.42 19.16
C ASN A 56 6.21 -6.53 20.19
N SER A 57 4.95 -6.44 19.74
CA SER A 57 3.73 -6.68 20.56
C SER A 57 3.60 -5.88 21.87
N GLN A 58 4.51 -4.98 22.18
CA GLN A 58 4.49 -4.14 23.39
C GLN A 58 3.75 -2.82 23.13
N LEU A 59 3.41 -2.14 24.24
CA LEU A 59 2.85 -0.79 24.22
C LEU A 59 3.66 0.15 23.33
N PRO A 60 3.05 1.20 22.74
CA PRO A 60 3.71 2.09 21.80
C PRO A 60 5.03 2.60 22.35
N LYS A 61 6.13 2.36 21.65
CA LYS A 61 7.47 2.78 22.06
C LYS A 61 7.65 4.29 21.95
N PHE A 62 6.95 4.91 21.01
CA PHE A 62 6.95 6.34 20.79
C PHE A 62 5.52 6.83 20.60
N SER A 63 5.22 7.98 21.15
CA SER A 63 3.96 8.67 20.90
C SER A 63 4.23 10.15 20.67
N GLN A 64 3.60 10.74 19.69
CA GLN A 64 3.69 12.17 19.44
C GLN A 64 2.30 12.71 19.09
N SER A 65 1.98 13.88 19.67
CA SER A 65 0.82 14.66 19.24
C SER A 65 1.27 15.67 18.19
N ILE A 66 0.71 15.59 17.00
CA ILE A 66 1.14 16.39 15.84
C ILE A 66 0.07 17.43 15.50
N ARG A 67 -0.37 18.18 16.53
CA ARG A 67 -1.42 19.20 16.34
C ARG A 67 -0.99 20.38 15.46
N ALA A 68 0.31 20.64 15.37
CA ALA A 68 0.83 21.77 14.60
C ALA A 68 0.78 21.54 13.07
N THR A 69 0.58 20.30 12.62
CA THR A 69 0.57 19.94 11.19
C THR A 69 -0.83 19.67 10.63
N GLY A 70 -1.89 19.95 11.42
CA GLY A 70 -3.26 19.60 11.08
C GLY A 70 -3.61 18.13 11.38
N GLU A 71 -4.79 17.72 10.92
CA GLU A 71 -5.26 16.34 11.09
C GLU A 71 -4.51 15.35 10.20
N ILE A 72 -4.11 14.21 10.77
CA ILE A 72 -3.45 13.15 10.01
C ILE A 72 -4.50 12.48 9.11
N THR A 73 -4.46 12.76 7.82
CA THR A 73 -5.31 12.08 6.83
C THR A 73 -4.67 10.78 6.34
N GLN A 74 -3.36 10.81 6.05
CA GLN A 74 -2.61 9.64 5.63
C GLN A 74 -1.22 9.60 6.26
N LEU A 75 -0.78 8.39 6.61
CA LEU A 75 0.61 8.08 6.91
C LEU A 75 1.15 7.16 5.83
N ILE A 76 2.33 7.48 5.29
CA ILE A 76 2.93 6.72 4.19
C ILE A 76 4.40 6.47 4.54
N PRO A 77 4.76 5.29 5.07
CA PRO A 77 6.15 4.92 5.33
C PRO A 77 6.95 4.89 4.02
N ILE A 78 8.08 5.61 3.96
CA ILE A 78 8.99 5.60 2.82
C ILE A 78 10.07 4.53 3.01
N ASN A 79 10.66 4.53 4.21
CA ASN A 79 11.74 3.62 4.60
C ASN A 79 11.83 3.54 6.13
N ALA A 80 12.85 2.85 6.65
CA ALA A 80 13.04 2.68 8.10
C ALA A 80 13.17 3.99 8.90
N PHE A 81 13.50 5.10 8.23
CA PHE A 81 13.85 6.39 8.85
C PHE A 81 12.88 7.51 8.53
N LYS A 82 12.01 7.34 7.53
CA LYS A 82 11.14 8.41 7.02
C LYS A 82 9.72 7.91 6.81
N THR A 83 8.78 8.70 7.29
CA THR A 83 7.33 8.53 7.06
C THR A 83 6.75 9.85 6.57
N ILE A 84 5.92 9.83 5.54
CA ILE A 84 5.16 11.00 5.14
C ILE A 84 3.90 11.07 5.99
N LEU A 85 3.62 12.26 6.49
CA LEU A 85 2.34 12.66 7.02
C LEU A 85 1.69 13.59 6.01
N PHE A 86 0.50 13.25 5.57
CA PHE A 86 -0.36 14.10 4.77
C PHE A 86 -1.54 14.58 5.60
N SER A 87 -1.76 15.89 5.59
CA SER A 87 -2.88 16.58 6.23
C SER A 87 -3.74 17.22 5.16
N GLN A 88 -4.94 16.69 4.95
CA GLN A 88 -5.85 17.19 3.94
C GLN A 88 -6.47 18.53 4.34
N ASP A 89 -6.78 18.73 5.63
CA ASP A 89 -7.35 19.97 6.15
C ASP A 89 -6.40 21.16 6.03
N GLN A 90 -5.08 20.91 6.16
CA GLN A 90 -4.04 21.93 6.00
C GLN A 90 -3.44 21.94 4.58
N GLN A 91 -3.83 21.03 3.70
CA GLN A 91 -3.22 20.83 2.37
C GLN A 91 -1.69 20.76 2.45
N GLN A 92 -1.18 19.99 3.41
CA GLN A 92 0.23 20.00 3.76
C GLN A 92 0.82 18.59 3.81
N ILE A 93 2.08 18.47 3.39
CA ILE A 93 2.88 17.25 3.46
C ILE A 93 4.10 17.48 4.34
N CYS A 94 4.27 16.67 5.39
CA CYS A 94 5.44 16.70 6.26
C CYS A 94 6.21 15.39 6.16
N VAL A 95 7.53 15.46 6.16
CA VAL A 95 8.39 14.29 6.29
C VAL A 95 8.75 14.13 7.76
N LEU A 96 8.40 13.01 8.35
CA LEU A 96 8.74 12.66 9.72
C LEU A 96 9.95 11.72 9.74
N ASP A 97 10.81 11.88 10.73
CA ASP A 97 11.88 10.93 11.01
C ASP A 97 11.35 9.68 11.77
N ASN A 98 12.23 8.76 12.15
CA ASN A 98 11.89 7.54 12.86
C ASN A 98 11.43 7.76 14.32
N THR A 99 11.56 8.98 14.85
CA THR A 99 11.02 9.42 16.15
C THR A 99 9.75 10.25 16.03
N PHE A 100 9.23 10.38 14.78
CA PHE A 100 8.09 11.22 14.40
C PHE A 100 8.31 12.73 14.55
N SER A 101 9.57 13.16 14.65
CA SER A 101 9.90 14.57 14.55
C SER A 101 9.87 15.02 13.09
N ILE A 102 9.40 16.25 12.86
CA ILE A 102 9.37 16.82 11.51
C ILE A 102 10.83 17.00 11.04
N ASN A 103 11.14 16.40 9.88
CA ASN A 103 12.45 16.48 9.25
C ASN A 103 12.45 17.56 8.17
N GLY A 104 12.92 18.76 8.52
CA GLY A 104 12.87 19.93 7.65
C GLY A 104 11.56 20.72 7.77
N GLU A 105 11.19 21.39 6.70
CA GLU A 105 9.95 22.13 6.58
C GLU A 105 8.87 21.27 5.93
N CYS A 106 7.63 21.40 6.37
CA CYS A 106 6.50 20.84 5.65
C CYS A 106 6.31 21.54 4.30
N ILE A 107 5.73 20.85 3.36
CA ILE A 107 5.41 21.34 2.03
C ILE A 107 3.94 21.77 2.03
N ASP A 108 3.69 23.03 1.74
CA ASP A 108 2.37 23.54 1.48
C ASP A 108 2.00 23.26 0.03
N LEU A 109 0.91 22.56 -0.20
CA LEU A 109 0.51 22.13 -1.55
C LEU A 109 -0.07 23.30 -2.37
N GLU A 110 -0.55 24.36 -1.73
CA GLU A 110 -1.02 25.56 -2.41
C GLU A 110 0.12 26.27 -3.16
N ASP A 111 1.35 26.19 -2.66
CA ASP A 111 2.55 26.72 -3.35
C ASP A 111 2.79 26.07 -4.73
N TYR A 112 2.19 24.91 -4.97
CA TYR A 112 2.28 24.15 -6.24
C TYR A 112 1.01 24.24 -7.08
N ASN A 113 0.08 25.14 -6.73
CA ASN A 113 -1.27 25.24 -7.31
C ASN A 113 -2.09 23.95 -7.15
N ILE A 114 -1.84 23.16 -6.12
CA ILE A 114 -2.63 22.01 -5.72
C ILE A 114 -3.60 22.48 -4.65
N GLN A 115 -4.91 22.50 -4.97
CA GLN A 115 -5.89 23.19 -4.15
C GLN A 115 -6.69 22.27 -3.24
N ASN A 116 -6.91 21.03 -3.66
CA ASN A 116 -7.68 20.05 -2.90
C ASN A 116 -7.13 18.65 -3.07
N ALA A 117 -5.90 18.47 -2.62
CA ALA A 117 -5.28 17.15 -2.54
C ALA A 117 -6.06 16.25 -1.57
N THR A 118 -6.39 15.05 -1.99
CA THR A 118 -7.13 14.08 -1.17
C THR A 118 -6.35 12.79 -0.93
N HIS A 119 -5.45 12.45 -1.83
CA HIS A 119 -4.68 11.20 -1.76
C HIS A 119 -3.24 11.42 -2.20
N CYS A 120 -2.34 10.77 -1.46
CA CYS A 120 -0.91 10.74 -1.76
C CYS A 120 -0.38 9.30 -1.80
N ALA A 121 0.67 9.06 -2.58
CA ALA A 121 1.41 7.80 -2.58
C ALA A 121 2.88 8.04 -2.87
N VAL A 122 3.75 7.29 -2.19
CA VAL A 122 5.20 7.33 -2.43
C VAL A 122 5.52 6.72 -3.78
N SER A 123 6.42 7.35 -4.52
CA SER A 123 7.01 6.77 -5.73
C SER A 123 8.24 5.92 -5.40
N SER A 124 8.49 4.88 -6.20
CA SER A 124 9.75 4.12 -6.19
C SER A 124 10.95 4.99 -6.57
N ARG A 125 10.72 6.11 -7.25
CA ARG A 125 11.73 7.13 -7.52
C ARG A 125 12.04 7.90 -6.23
N SER A 126 13.32 8.07 -5.93
CA SER A 126 13.77 8.72 -4.70
C SER A 126 13.18 10.12 -4.54
N ASN A 127 12.70 10.43 -3.33
CA ASN A 127 12.10 11.70 -2.91
C ASN A 127 10.85 12.14 -3.70
N MET A 128 10.23 11.25 -4.48
CA MET A 128 9.05 11.61 -5.26
C MET A 128 7.76 11.09 -4.63
N LEU A 129 6.72 11.90 -4.75
CA LEU A 129 5.39 11.63 -4.24
C LEU A 129 4.33 11.92 -5.30
N TYR A 130 3.39 11.00 -5.48
CA TYR A 130 2.16 11.25 -6.22
C TYR A 130 1.16 11.97 -5.34
N VAL A 131 0.48 12.96 -5.90
CA VAL A 131 -0.59 13.71 -5.22
C VAL A 131 -1.77 13.83 -6.18
N TYR A 132 -2.95 13.43 -5.74
CA TYR A 132 -4.18 13.60 -6.50
C TYR A 132 -4.98 14.78 -5.97
N ASP A 133 -5.18 15.79 -6.83
CA ASP A 133 -6.00 16.97 -6.59
C ASP A 133 -7.40 16.76 -7.20
N THR A 134 -8.41 16.74 -6.36
CA THR A 134 -9.80 16.57 -6.80
C THR A 134 -10.39 17.84 -7.38
N PHE A 135 -9.89 19.04 -7.04
CA PHE A 135 -10.41 20.30 -7.55
C PHE A 135 -10.31 20.38 -9.08
N ASN A 136 -9.12 20.08 -9.62
CA ASN A 136 -8.85 20.06 -11.06
C ASN A 136 -8.84 18.66 -11.65
N SER A 137 -9.12 17.60 -10.85
CA SER A 137 -8.96 16.21 -11.24
C SER A 137 -7.58 15.96 -11.85
N THR A 138 -6.54 16.40 -11.15
CA THR A 138 -5.15 16.37 -11.65
C THR A 138 -4.31 15.44 -10.79
N LEU A 139 -3.53 14.60 -11.44
CA LEU A 139 -2.51 13.78 -10.79
C LEU A 139 -1.15 14.43 -10.96
N TYR A 140 -0.50 14.75 -9.86
CA TYR A 140 0.83 15.34 -9.81
C TYR A 140 1.86 14.31 -9.36
N LEU A 141 3.08 14.48 -9.84
CA LEU A 141 4.30 13.89 -9.30
C LEU A 141 5.20 15.03 -8.83
N ILE A 142 5.47 15.10 -7.54
CA ILE A 142 6.28 16.16 -6.93
C ILE A 142 7.59 15.59 -6.38
N ASP A 143 8.66 16.36 -6.48
CA ASP A 143 9.94 16.10 -5.81
C ASP A 143 9.94 16.83 -4.46
N LEU A 144 9.98 16.05 -3.37
CA LEU A 144 9.93 16.57 -2.00
C LEU A 144 11.21 17.30 -1.59
N LEU A 145 12.35 16.98 -2.22
CA LEU A 145 13.65 17.61 -1.91
C LEU A 145 13.82 18.91 -2.68
N GLN A 146 13.53 18.89 -3.98
CA GLN A 146 13.65 20.06 -4.84
C GLN A 146 12.44 20.99 -4.73
N LYS A 147 11.36 20.52 -4.11
CA LYS A 147 10.10 21.24 -3.96
C LYS A 147 9.56 21.69 -5.34
N LEU A 148 9.47 20.76 -6.29
CA LEU A 148 9.04 21.03 -7.67
C LEU A 148 8.00 20.00 -8.13
N VAL A 149 7.06 20.44 -8.95
CA VAL A 149 6.22 19.53 -9.76
C VAL A 149 7.06 19.02 -10.93
N ILE A 150 7.32 17.71 -10.95
CA ILE A 150 8.10 17.04 -11.98
C ILE A 150 7.22 16.70 -13.18
N GLN A 151 5.98 16.29 -12.91
CA GLN A 151 5.03 15.85 -13.94
C GLN A 151 3.61 16.02 -13.43
N SER A 152 2.68 16.25 -14.36
CA SER A 152 1.26 16.27 -14.05
C SER A 152 0.43 15.72 -15.20
N VAL A 153 -0.71 15.11 -14.87
CA VAL A 153 -1.76 14.73 -15.82
C VAL A 153 -3.03 15.48 -15.44
N LEU A 154 -3.42 16.37 -16.32
CA LEU A 154 -4.59 17.22 -16.13
C LEU A 154 -5.86 16.48 -16.48
N ASN A 155 -6.93 16.77 -15.75
CA ASN A 155 -8.27 16.28 -16.03
C ASN A 155 -8.35 14.75 -16.19
N VAL A 156 -7.88 14.04 -15.17
CA VAL A 156 -7.91 12.57 -15.13
C VAL A 156 -9.34 12.03 -15.31
N ASN A 157 -10.36 12.76 -14.83
CA ASN A 157 -11.77 12.40 -15.02
C ASN A 157 -12.13 12.27 -16.50
N ALA A 158 -11.69 13.21 -17.34
CA ALA A 158 -11.94 13.11 -18.79
C ALA A 158 -11.15 11.95 -19.42
N LEU A 159 -9.94 11.68 -18.94
CA LEU A 159 -9.11 10.60 -19.44
C LEU A 159 -9.73 9.22 -19.18
N VAL A 160 -10.38 9.03 -18.01
CA VAL A 160 -11.04 7.78 -17.64
C VAL A 160 -12.55 7.77 -17.95
N ALA A 161 -13.08 8.88 -18.48
CA ALA A 161 -14.48 9.09 -18.86
C ALA A 161 -15.49 8.95 -17.70
N ILE A 162 -15.05 9.16 -16.45
CA ILE A 162 -15.89 9.19 -15.25
C ILE A 162 -15.39 10.22 -14.25
N GLU A 163 -16.24 10.66 -13.35
CA GLU A 163 -15.83 11.39 -12.14
C GLU A 163 -15.19 10.42 -11.15
N LEU A 164 -13.90 10.63 -10.87
CA LEU A 164 -13.15 9.79 -9.95
C LEU A 164 -13.43 10.18 -8.49
N LYS A 165 -13.93 9.21 -7.73
CA LYS A 165 -13.93 9.24 -6.28
C LYS A 165 -12.93 8.20 -5.80
N LEU A 166 -11.75 8.67 -5.39
CA LEU A 166 -10.67 7.79 -4.97
C LEU A 166 -10.92 7.24 -3.58
N LYS A 167 -10.61 5.98 -3.41
CA LYS A 167 -10.54 5.28 -2.13
C LYS A 167 -9.09 5.17 -1.65
N SER A 168 -8.16 4.92 -2.56
CA SER A 168 -6.73 4.85 -2.29
C SER A 168 -5.93 4.90 -3.58
N CYS A 169 -4.62 5.18 -3.44
CA CYS A 169 -3.67 5.06 -4.54
C CYS A 169 -2.37 4.44 -4.04
N ARG A 170 -1.64 3.77 -4.93
CA ARG A 170 -0.35 3.14 -4.60
C ARG A 170 0.48 2.93 -5.87
N GLU A 171 1.79 3.13 -5.79
CA GLU A 171 2.72 2.67 -6.81
C GLU A 171 3.17 1.24 -6.49
N HIS A 172 3.27 0.41 -7.53
CA HIS A 172 3.84 -0.92 -7.45
C HIS A 172 4.46 -1.32 -8.79
N ASN A 173 5.70 -1.81 -8.78
CA ASN A 173 6.45 -2.22 -9.99
C ASN A 173 6.47 -1.17 -11.11
N ASN A 174 6.68 0.11 -10.75
CA ASN A 174 6.69 1.27 -11.65
C ASN A 174 5.34 1.59 -12.32
N ASP A 175 4.27 0.95 -11.91
CA ASP A 175 2.91 1.31 -12.31
C ASP A 175 2.20 1.97 -11.13
N PHE A 176 1.42 3.01 -11.42
CA PHE A 176 0.65 3.73 -10.42
C PHE A 176 -0.83 3.34 -10.51
N TYR A 177 -1.39 2.92 -9.40
CA TYR A 177 -2.75 2.38 -9.29
C TYR A 177 -3.65 3.34 -8.54
N LEU A 178 -4.79 3.69 -9.14
CA LEU A 178 -5.87 4.46 -8.51
C LEU A 178 -7.05 3.53 -8.26
N LEU A 179 -7.37 3.27 -7.01
CA LEU A 179 -8.57 2.53 -6.60
C LEU A 179 -9.69 3.52 -6.29
N THR A 180 -10.83 3.32 -6.93
CA THR A 180 -12.02 4.15 -6.76
C THR A 180 -12.99 3.55 -5.73
N GLU A 181 -13.94 4.35 -5.21
CA GLU A 181 -14.98 3.90 -4.29
C GLU A 181 -15.89 2.80 -4.89
N ASN A 182 -16.04 2.78 -6.22
CA ASN A 182 -16.78 1.73 -6.93
C ASN A 182 -15.94 0.47 -7.22
N ASN A 183 -14.77 0.33 -6.55
CA ASN A 183 -13.86 -0.81 -6.64
C ASN A 183 -13.21 -1.03 -8.03
N THR A 184 -13.18 0.00 -8.87
CA THR A 184 -12.42 -0.02 -10.13
C THR A 184 -10.98 0.45 -9.87
N VAL A 185 -10.01 -0.21 -10.51
CA VAL A 185 -8.61 0.18 -10.45
C VAL A 185 -8.14 0.65 -11.81
N TYR A 186 -7.75 1.91 -11.91
CA TYR A 186 -7.05 2.47 -13.06
C TYR A 186 -5.54 2.35 -12.89
N VAL A 187 -4.86 2.06 -13.98
CA VAL A 187 -3.41 1.83 -13.98
C VAL A 187 -2.74 2.83 -14.89
N PHE A 188 -1.75 3.53 -14.35
CA PHE A 188 -0.89 4.46 -15.08
C PHE A 188 0.54 3.93 -15.09
N ASP A 189 1.29 4.21 -16.12
CA ASP A 189 2.73 3.92 -16.14
C ASP A 189 3.51 4.95 -15.30
N MET A 190 4.84 4.76 -15.19
CA MET A 190 5.72 5.68 -14.47
C MET A 190 5.79 7.10 -15.06
N PHE A 191 5.32 7.28 -16.29
CA PHE A 191 5.19 8.57 -16.97
C PHE A 191 3.79 9.15 -16.87
N LEU A 192 2.93 8.56 -16.03
CA LEU A 192 1.54 8.93 -15.83
C LEU A 192 0.66 8.80 -17.09
N ASN A 193 1.03 7.96 -18.06
CA ASN A 193 0.14 7.60 -19.16
C ASN A 193 -0.84 6.52 -18.69
N LEU A 194 -2.13 6.68 -19.01
CA LEU A 194 -3.14 5.68 -18.68
C LEU A 194 -2.90 4.39 -19.49
N LYS A 195 -2.62 3.28 -18.80
CA LYS A 195 -2.51 1.94 -19.38
C LYS A 195 -3.87 1.25 -19.55
N GLY A 196 -4.86 1.65 -18.73
CA GLY A 196 -6.20 1.09 -18.72
C GLY A 196 -6.74 0.83 -17.32
N GLN A 197 -7.66 -0.14 -17.21
CA GLN A 197 -8.24 -0.55 -15.94
C GLN A 197 -8.12 -2.04 -15.72
N LEU A 198 -8.06 -2.47 -14.47
CA LEU A 198 -8.14 -3.89 -14.11
C LEU A 198 -9.58 -4.39 -14.28
N LYS A 199 -9.72 -5.62 -14.82
CA LYS A 199 -11.05 -6.17 -15.18
C LYS A 199 -11.88 -6.65 -13.98
N GLN A 200 -11.24 -6.87 -12.84
CA GLN A 200 -11.90 -7.36 -11.63
C GLN A 200 -12.06 -6.21 -10.63
N PRO A 201 -13.13 -6.20 -9.82
CA PRO A 201 -13.27 -5.25 -8.73
C PRO A 201 -12.28 -5.58 -7.61
N TYR A 202 -11.67 -4.53 -7.05
CA TYR A 202 -10.75 -4.63 -5.93
C TYR A 202 -11.21 -3.76 -4.78
N THR A 203 -11.12 -4.27 -3.56
CA THR A 203 -11.51 -3.51 -2.36
C THR A 203 -10.33 -2.75 -1.75
N ASN A 204 -9.10 -3.21 -1.98
CA ASN A 204 -7.86 -2.64 -1.47
C ASN A 204 -6.73 -2.84 -2.48
N LEU A 205 -5.68 -1.99 -2.38
CA LEU A 205 -4.45 -2.11 -3.16
C LEU A 205 -3.38 -2.84 -2.34
N ASN A 206 -3.52 -4.16 -2.23
CA ASN A 206 -2.51 -5.01 -1.62
C ASN A 206 -1.70 -5.71 -2.72
N PHE A 207 -0.40 -5.51 -2.72
CA PHE A 207 0.49 -6.10 -3.71
C PHE A 207 1.52 -7.01 -3.03
N TRP A 208 1.87 -8.09 -3.71
CA TRP A 208 2.96 -8.97 -3.35
C TRP A 208 3.64 -9.48 -4.63
N GLN A 209 4.92 -9.18 -4.80
CA GLN A 209 5.65 -9.45 -6.05
C GLN A 209 4.89 -8.93 -7.29
N ASP A 210 4.57 -9.78 -8.25
CA ASP A 210 3.83 -9.43 -9.47
C ASP A 210 2.31 -9.66 -9.36
N TYR A 211 1.77 -9.66 -8.13
CA TYR A 211 0.36 -9.94 -7.88
C TYR A 211 -0.33 -8.81 -7.13
N ILE A 212 -1.57 -8.54 -7.52
CA ILE A 212 -2.53 -7.81 -6.69
C ILE A 212 -3.40 -8.81 -5.96
N LEU A 213 -3.61 -8.60 -4.66
CA LEU A 213 -4.26 -9.54 -3.78
C LEU A 213 -5.68 -9.15 -3.49
N THR A 214 -6.59 -10.13 -3.48
CA THR A 214 -7.93 -9.98 -2.94
C THR A 214 -8.19 -11.08 -1.91
N GLN A 215 -8.83 -10.72 -0.80
CA GLN A 215 -9.28 -11.68 0.19
C GLN A 215 -10.77 -11.92 0.05
N LYS A 216 -11.15 -13.18 0.05
CA LYS A 216 -12.54 -13.60 0.13
C LYS A 216 -12.65 -14.72 1.17
N GLU A 217 -13.35 -14.43 2.26
CA GLU A 217 -13.47 -15.35 3.40
C GLU A 217 -12.10 -15.79 3.93
N ASP A 218 -11.80 -17.06 3.93
CA ASP A 218 -10.57 -17.71 4.37
C ASP A 218 -9.57 -18.00 3.22
N THR A 219 -9.66 -17.25 2.13
CA THR A 219 -8.84 -17.45 0.94
C THR A 219 -8.29 -16.13 0.43
N ILE A 220 -6.98 -16.11 0.13
CA ILE A 220 -6.35 -15.03 -0.62
C ILE A 220 -6.16 -15.48 -2.06
N HIS A 221 -6.67 -14.64 -2.97
CA HIS A 221 -6.46 -14.79 -4.40
C HIS A 221 -5.32 -13.88 -4.86
N PHE A 222 -4.34 -14.48 -5.50
CA PHE A 222 -3.18 -13.84 -6.11
C PHE A 222 -3.50 -13.64 -7.59
N ASN A 223 -3.83 -12.39 -7.97
CA ASN A 223 -4.17 -12.04 -9.35
C ASN A 223 -2.93 -11.45 -10.02
N SER A 224 -2.37 -12.17 -10.98
CA SER A 224 -1.15 -11.75 -11.67
C SER A 224 -1.38 -10.47 -12.49
N LEU A 225 -0.47 -9.52 -12.32
CA LEU A 225 -0.43 -8.28 -13.08
C LEU A 225 0.13 -8.48 -14.50
N LYS A 226 0.85 -9.59 -14.73
CA LYS A 226 1.50 -9.92 -16.00
C LYS A 226 0.69 -10.88 -16.87
N ASN A 227 0.28 -12.01 -16.29
CA ASN A 227 -0.42 -13.08 -17.00
C ASN A 227 -1.50 -13.71 -16.13
N LYS A 228 -2.75 -13.67 -16.59
CA LYS A 228 -3.90 -14.22 -15.88
C LYS A 228 -3.85 -15.73 -15.64
N GLU A 229 -3.13 -16.47 -16.49
CA GLU A 229 -2.96 -17.92 -16.32
C GLU A 229 -2.11 -18.26 -15.08
N MET A 230 -1.40 -17.27 -14.54
CA MET A 230 -0.61 -17.39 -13.32
C MET A 230 -1.38 -17.05 -12.04
N ASN A 231 -2.69 -16.86 -12.13
CA ASN A 231 -3.53 -16.63 -10.95
C ASN A 231 -3.61 -17.91 -10.12
N TYR A 232 -3.51 -17.76 -8.80
CA TYR A 232 -3.67 -18.86 -7.86
C TYR A 232 -4.31 -18.37 -6.56
N SER A 233 -4.65 -19.31 -5.68
CA SER A 233 -5.30 -19.00 -4.41
C SER A 233 -4.72 -19.85 -3.30
N ILE A 234 -4.61 -19.27 -2.11
CA ILE A 234 -4.06 -19.93 -0.92
C ILE A 234 -5.07 -19.73 0.22
N ALA A 235 -5.32 -20.81 0.98
CA ALA A 235 -6.07 -20.73 2.22
C ALA A 235 -5.33 -19.82 3.21
N ALA A 236 -6.06 -18.92 3.84
CA ALA A 236 -5.54 -17.92 4.76
C ALA A 236 -6.50 -17.69 5.91
N PRO A 237 -6.05 -17.22 7.07
CA PRO A 237 -6.96 -16.82 8.12
C PRO A 237 -7.90 -15.71 7.65
N PHE A 238 -9.13 -15.73 8.14
CA PHE A 238 -10.05 -14.62 7.94
C PHE A 238 -9.50 -13.34 8.56
N ALA A 239 -9.60 -12.24 7.84
CA ALA A 239 -9.25 -10.92 8.32
C ALA A 239 -10.30 -9.87 7.92
N GLU A 240 -10.60 -8.96 8.84
CA GLU A 240 -11.38 -7.75 8.55
C GLU A 240 -10.56 -6.79 7.66
N THR A 241 -9.23 -6.77 7.88
CA THR A 241 -8.30 -5.99 7.07
C THR A 241 -7.03 -6.79 6.81
N LEU A 242 -6.65 -6.86 5.55
CA LEU A 242 -5.35 -7.36 5.09
C LEU A 242 -4.50 -6.17 4.66
N LYS A 243 -3.26 -6.10 5.15
CA LYS A 243 -2.22 -5.21 4.61
C LYS A 243 -0.97 -6.02 4.30
N VAL A 244 -0.26 -5.63 3.25
CA VAL A 244 0.97 -6.33 2.81
C VAL A 244 2.08 -5.31 2.67
N GLU A 245 3.23 -5.61 3.29
CA GLU A 245 4.44 -4.82 3.14
C GLU A 245 5.64 -5.76 2.98
N GLY A 246 6.36 -5.62 1.86
CA GLY A 246 7.42 -6.54 1.49
C GLY A 246 6.92 -7.99 1.37
N ASN A 247 7.48 -8.88 2.18
CA ASN A 247 7.10 -10.29 2.24
C ASN A 247 6.18 -10.62 3.42
N SER A 248 5.79 -9.63 4.20
CA SER A 248 4.96 -9.81 5.39
C SER A 248 3.50 -9.48 5.10
N PHE A 249 2.62 -10.34 5.60
CA PHE A 249 1.17 -10.22 5.50
C PHE A 249 0.61 -9.95 6.89
N TYR A 250 -0.12 -8.88 7.04
CA TYR A 250 -0.70 -8.43 8.30
C TYR A 250 -2.22 -8.58 8.24
N PHE A 251 -2.73 -9.50 9.04
CA PHE A 251 -4.16 -9.81 9.14
C PHE A 251 -4.70 -9.20 10.43
N SER A 252 -5.65 -8.27 10.33
CA SER A 252 -6.35 -7.81 11.53
C SER A 252 -7.71 -8.47 11.64
N ASN A 253 -8.03 -8.93 12.84
CA ASN A 253 -9.32 -9.48 13.19
C ASN A 253 -9.62 -9.18 14.66
N GLN A 254 -10.83 -8.69 14.95
CA GLN A 254 -11.28 -8.36 16.31
C GLN A 254 -10.28 -7.49 17.10
N GLY A 255 -9.67 -6.50 16.43
CA GLY A 255 -8.73 -5.59 17.05
C GLY A 255 -7.33 -6.17 17.31
N VAL A 256 -7.00 -7.33 16.74
CA VAL A 256 -5.67 -7.95 16.84
C VAL A 256 -5.06 -8.09 15.47
N ILE A 257 -3.84 -7.58 15.29
CA ILE A 257 -3.03 -7.81 14.10
C ILE A 257 -2.15 -9.02 14.34
N THR A 258 -2.19 -9.98 13.41
CA THR A 258 -1.29 -11.13 13.37
C THR A 258 -0.48 -11.09 12.09
N THR A 259 0.83 -11.30 12.20
CA THR A 259 1.73 -11.27 11.05
C THR A 259 1.98 -12.68 10.53
N TYR A 260 2.01 -12.81 9.20
CA TYR A 260 2.27 -14.06 8.49
C TYR A 260 3.33 -13.88 7.41
N GLU A 261 4.06 -14.94 7.14
CA GLU A 261 4.95 -15.07 5.98
C GLU A 261 4.43 -16.16 5.07
N LEU A 262 4.64 -16.01 3.76
CA LEU A 262 4.32 -17.03 2.78
C LEU A 262 5.55 -17.91 2.54
N LYS A 263 5.44 -19.22 2.81
CA LYS A 263 6.54 -20.20 2.60
C LYS A 263 6.07 -21.34 1.71
N SER A 264 6.95 -21.75 0.79
CA SER A 264 6.82 -23.03 0.04
C SER A 264 7.50 -24.14 0.84
N GLU A 265 6.79 -25.22 1.06
CA GLU A 265 7.36 -26.46 1.65
C GLU A 265 8.12 -27.28 0.62
#